data_9e640184dcaf918220e78b9218b7eee2
#
_entry.id   9e640184dcaf918220e78b9218b7eee2
#
_cell.length_a   1.000
_cell.length_b   1.000
_cell.length_c   1.000
_cell.angle_alpha   90.00
_cell.angle_beta   90.00
_cell.angle_gamma   90.00
#
_symmetry.space_group_name_H-M   'P 1'
#
loop_
_entity.id
_entity.type
_entity.pdbx_description
1 polymer ?
#
loop_
_entity_poly.entity_id
_entity_poly.type
_entity_poly.pdbx_seq_one_letter_code
_entity_poly.pdbx_strand_id
1 'polypeptide(L)'
;DYDIGLDKNNKYDELYFNIIGTEWDTNISNVTFKITMPKEFDASKLGFSYGQYGYSNTDNISYDVDGNVITGSFDRTLLAGEGLNVRLELPEGYFIRKSVSSSLLECWYYIIPILGVIVAYVVWKKYGKDDQVVDVVSFYPPENMNSLDVAFAKKGSTNSNDVVSLLV
;
A
#
# COMPACT_ATOMS: atom_id res chain seq x y z
N ASP A 1 7.37 -11.86 -0.56
CA ASP A 1 8.15 -11.51 0.64
C ASP A 1 7.16 -11.04 1.69
N TYR A 2 7.00 -11.80 2.77
CA TYR A 2 6.05 -11.45 3.83
C TYR A 2 6.87 -10.93 5.01
N ASP A 3 6.49 -9.77 5.53
CA ASP A 3 7.00 -9.27 6.79
C ASP A 3 6.29 -10.05 7.91
N ILE A 4 6.96 -11.00 8.51
CA ILE A 4 6.45 -11.76 9.65
C ILE A 4 6.49 -10.81 10.83
N GLY A 5 5.32 -10.34 11.25
CA GLY A 5 5.16 -9.50 12.43
C GLY A 5 5.72 -10.22 13.64
N LEU A 6 6.88 -9.78 14.11
CA LEU A 6 7.47 -10.29 15.35
C LEU A 6 6.66 -9.74 16.51
N ASP A 7 6.13 -10.63 17.33
CA ASP A 7 5.43 -10.22 18.55
C ASP A 7 6.44 -9.52 19.50
N LYS A 8 6.09 -8.31 19.96
CA LYS A 8 6.97 -7.49 20.80
C LYS A 8 6.97 -7.96 22.25
N ASN A 9 7.36 -9.20 22.47
CA ASN A 9 7.71 -9.62 23.80
C ASN A 9 9.10 -9.05 24.14
N ASN A 10 9.19 -8.26 25.19
CA ASN A 10 10.44 -7.59 25.60
C ASN A 10 11.53 -8.55 26.14
N LYS A 11 11.34 -9.85 26.04
CA LYS A 11 12.25 -10.87 26.64
C LYS A 11 12.72 -11.92 25.64
N TYR A 12 12.02 -12.11 24.51
CA TYR A 12 12.34 -13.10 23.49
C TYR A 12 11.69 -12.72 22.18
N ASP A 13 12.27 -13.17 21.07
CA ASP A 13 11.64 -13.13 19.76
C ASP A 13 10.77 -14.40 19.62
N GLU A 14 9.66 -14.30 18.93
CA GLU A 14 8.77 -15.44 18.66
C GLU A 14 8.45 -15.51 17.17
N LEU A 15 8.62 -16.68 16.60
CA LEU A 15 8.04 -17.00 15.30
C LEU A 15 6.68 -17.65 15.53
N TYR A 16 5.61 -16.96 15.19
CA TYR A 16 4.27 -17.53 15.10
C TYR A 16 3.77 -17.38 13.68
N PHE A 17 3.56 -18.49 12.99
CA PHE A 17 3.21 -18.45 11.58
C PHE A 17 2.21 -19.56 11.20
N ASN A 18 1.22 -19.18 10.41
CA ASN A 18 0.26 -20.14 9.84
C ASN A 18 0.88 -20.77 8.58
N ILE A 19 1.31 -22.02 8.69
CA ILE A 19 1.77 -22.81 7.54
C ILE A 19 0.61 -22.98 6.55
N ILE A 20 -0.57 -23.30 7.11
CA ILE A 20 -1.85 -23.32 6.39
C ILE A 20 -2.84 -22.50 7.22
N GLY A 21 -3.45 -21.51 6.60
CA GLY A 21 -4.48 -20.67 7.23
C GLY A 21 -5.82 -21.41 7.38
N THR A 22 -6.74 -20.84 8.15
CA THR A 22 -8.07 -21.40 8.42
C THR A 22 -9.14 -21.02 7.40
N GLU A 23 -8.80 -20.24 6.36
CA GLU A 23 -9.78 -19.71 5.41
C GLU A 23 -10.03 -20.61 4.19
N TRP A 24 -9.60 -21.85 4.23
CA TRP A 24 -9.81 -22.80 3.14
C TRP A 24 -11.15 -23.55 3.31
N ASP A 25 -12.01 -23.43 2.32
CA ASP A 25 -13.31 -24.13 2.27
C ASP A 25 -13.20 -25.59 1.77
N THR A 26 -12.01 -26.17 1.74
CA THR A 26 -11.74 -27.51 1.24
C THR A 26 -10.84 -28.29 2.18
N ASN A 27 -10.93 -29.62 2.08
CA ASN A 27 -10.03 -30.51 2.83
C ASN A 27 -8.67 -30.56 2.16
N ILE A 28 -7.61 -30.52 2.97
CA ILE A 28 -6.22 -30.57 2.51
C ILE A 28 -5.56 -31.81 3.08
N SER A 29 -5.12 -32.72 2.19
CA SER A 29 -4.42 -33.96 2.56
C SER A 29 -2.96 -33.94 2.09
N ASN A 30 -2.15 -34.84 2.66
CA ASN A 30 -0.72 -34.99 2.34
C ASN A 30 0.07 -33.68 2.53
N VAL A 31 -0.16 -32.99 3.64
CA VAL A 31 0.55 -31.77 3.97
C VAL A 31 1.99 -32.10 4.37
N THR A 32 2.94 -31.53 3.64
CA THR A 32 4.35 -31.53 4.01
C THR A 32 4.88 -30.09 4.00
N PHE A 33 5.79 -29.78 4.91
CA PHE A 33 6.35 -28.43 5.01
C PHE A 33 7.85 -28.47 5.24
N LYS A 34 8.52 -27.40 4.81
CA LYS A 34 9.94 -27.16 5.07
C LYS A 34 10.10 -25.70 5.46
N ILE A 35 10.65 -25.45 6.64
CA ILE A 35 10.93 -24.13 7.18
C ILE A 35 12.45 -24.00 7.32
N THR A 36 13.03 -22.98 6.70
CA THR A 36 14.46 -22.70 6.84
C THR A 36 14.63 -21.43 7.64
N MET A 37 15.24 -21.56 8.80
CA MET A 37 15.53 -20.45 9.69
C MET A 37 16.84 -19.74 9.27
N PRO A 38 17.02 -18.44 9.53
CA PRO A 38 18.24 -17.73 9.18
C PRO A 38 19.48 -18.17 9.99
N LYS A 39 19.26 -18.74 11.17
CA LYS A 39 20.31 -19.23 12.10
C LYS A 39 19.80 -20.48 12.80
N GLU A 40 20.71 -21.20 13.47
CA GLU A 40 20.34 -22.28 14.38
C GLU A 40 19.49 -21.75 15.54
N PHE A 41 18.65 -22.62 16.08
CA PHE A 41 17.71 -22.33 17.16
C PHE A 41 17.56 -23.52 18.11
N ASP A 42 16.95 -23.30 19.27
CA ASP A 42 16.67 -24.36 20.24
C ASP A 42 15.41 -25.13 19.84
N ALA A 43 15.58 -26.34 19.32
CA ALA A 43 14.49 -27.19 18.91
C ALA A 43 13.53 -27.58 20.04
N SER A 44 13.94 -27.51 21.30
CA SER A 44 13.08 -27.79 22.45
C SER A 44 11.94 -26.79 22.63
N LYS A 45 12.06 -25.64 22.02
CA LYS A 45 11.06 -24.54 22.04
C LYS A 45 10.17 -24.49 20.81
N LEU A 46 10.32 -25.46 19.91
CA LEU A 46 9.51 -25.60 18.71
C LEU A 46 8.19 -26.31 19.05
N GLY A 47 7.08 -25.75 18.61
CA GLY A 47 5.76 -26.34 18.75
C GLY A 47 4.94 -26.16 17.49
N PHE A 48 4.04 -27.10 17.27
CA PHE A 48 3.06 -27.05 16.18
C PHE A 48 1.66 -27.22 16.75
N SER A 49 0.69 -26.62 16.09
CA SER A 49 -0.70 -26.81 16.43
C SER A 49 -1.57 -26.74 15.19
N TYR A 50 -2.71 -27.43 15.23
CA TYR A 50 -3.70 -27.37 14.16
C TYR A 50 -5.11 -27.30 14.72
N GLY A 51 -6.05 -26.86 13.91
CA GLY A 51 -7.46 -26.79 14.25
C GLY A 51 -8.17 -25.60 13.63
N GLN A 52 -9.45 -25.48 13.96
CA GLN A 52 -10.25 -24.31 13.62
C GLN A 52 -9.88 -23.12 14.51
N TYR A 53 -10.27 -21.92 14.13
CA TYR A 53 -10.07 -20.74 14.92
C TYR A 53 -10.57 -20.89 16.36
N GLY A 54 -9.68 -20.69 17.33
CA GLY A 54 -9.96 -20.85 18.76
C GLY A 54 -9.74 -22.27 19.32
N TYR A 55 -9.39 -23.25 18.48
CA TYR A 55 -9.04 -24.61 18.88
C TYR A 55 -7.58 -24.91 18.54
N SER A 56 -6.93 -25.69 19.40
CA SER A 56 -5.52 -26.03 19.20
C SER A 56 -5.27 -27.48 19.61
N ASN A 57 -4.93 -28.32 18.64
CA ASN A 57 -4.49 -29.68 18.82
C ASN A 57 -3.01 -29.80 18.42
N THR A 58 -2.27 -30.72 19.02
CA THR A 58 -0.81 -30.87 18.81
C THR A 58 -0.42 -32.27 18.35
N ASP A 59 -1.36 -33.18 18.21
CA ASP A 59 -1.16 -34.54 17.73
C ASP A 59 -1.11 -34.60 16.18
N ASN A 60 -0.77 -35.73 15.62
CA ASN A 60 -0.71 -36.00 14.17
C ASN A 60 0.28 -35.10 13.38
N ILE A 61 1.29 -34.55 14.03
CA ILE A 61 2.35 -33.76 13.38
C ILE A 61 3.70 -34.46 13.62
N SER A 62 4.30 -34.91 12.55
CA SER A 62 5.65 -35.50 12.55
C SER A 62 6.63 -34.48 11.99
N TYR A 63 7.72 -34.23 12.69
CA TYR A 63 8.75 -33.30 12.23
C TYR A 63 10.16 -33.73 12.62
N ASP A 64 11.13 -33.27 11.87
CA ASP A 64 12.57 -33.43 12.11
C ASP A 64 13.28 -32.08 11.98
N VAL A 65 14.37 -31.92 12.73
CA VAL A 65 15.14 -30.66 12.74
C VAL A 65 16.61 -31.00 12.44
N ASP A 66 17.10 -30.48 11.33
CA ASP A 66 18.49 -30.57 10.91
C ASP A 66 19.13 -29.17 10.84
N GLY A 67 19.90 -28.82 11.87
CA GLY A 67 20.52 -27.52 12.01
C GLY A 67 19.49 -26.39 12.07
N ASN A 68 19.41 -25.60 11.01
CA ASN A 68 18.46 -24.51 10.87
C ASN A 68 17.23 -24.83 9.99
N VAL A 69 17.06 -26.11 9.62
CA VAL A 69 15.97 -26.57 8.75
C VAL A 69 15.02 -27.45 9.53
N ILE A 70 13.75 -27.12 9.48
CA ILE A 70 12.65 -27.89 10.02
C ILE A 70 11.91 -28.52 8.84
N THR A 71 11.75 -29.83 8.83
CA THR A 71 10.91 -30.56 7.87
C THR A 71 9.83 -31.31 8.62
N GLY A 72 8.65 -31.36 8.06
CA GLY A 72 7.56 -32.09 8.73
C GLY A 72 6.41 -32.43 7.80
N SER A 73 5.53 -33.27 8.35
CA SER A 73 4.29 -33.72 7.72
C SER A 73 3.15 -33.67 8.72
N PHE A 74 1.95 -33.49 8.20
CA PHE A 74 0.74 -33.66 8.94
C PHE A 74 0.07 -34.98 8.53
N ASP A 75 -0.07 -35.88 9.49
CA ASP A 75 -0.36 -37.30 9.24
C ASP A 75 -1.85 -37.57 9.05
N ARG A 76 -2.68 -36.54 9.05
CA ARG A 76 -4.11 -36.64 8.74
C ARG A 76 -4.53 -35.55 7.70
N THR A 77 -5.75 -35.65 7.21
CA THR A 77 -6.36 -34.62 6.38
C THR A 77 -6.80 -33.43 7.25
N LEU A 78 -6.39 -32.21 6.94
CA LEU A 78 -6.99 -30.99 7.46
C LEU A 78 -8.38 -30.84 6.87
N LEU A 79 -9.38 -30.65 7.72
CA LEU A 79 -10.76 -30.39 7.29
C LEU A 79 -10.91 -28.91 6.88
N ALA A 80 -11.97 -28.62 6.15
CA ALA A 80 -12.32 -27.24 5.81
C ALA A 80 -12.39 -26.36 7.07
N GLY A 81 -11.72 -25.21 7.03
CA GLY A 81 -11.61 -24.29 8.16
C GLY A 81 -10.57 -24.64 9.21
N GLU A 82 -9.82 -25.75 9.06
CA GLU A 82 -8.69 -26.08 9.92
C GLU A 82 -7.39 -25.50 9.35
N GLY A 83 -6.57 -24.90 10.20
CA GLY A 83 -5.23 -24.42 9.88
C GLY A 83 -4.13 -25.21 10.57
N LEU A 84 -2.90 -25.06 10.11
CA LEU A 84 -1.69 -25.61 10.70
C LEU A 84 -0.72 -24.47 11.02
N ASN A 85 -0.30 -24.39 12.28
CA ASN A 85 0.55 -23.30 12.78
C ASN A 85 1.85 -23.84 13.33
N VAL A 86 2.90 -23.04 13.19
CA VAL A 86 4.18 -23.23 13.87
C VAL A 86 4.38 -22.10 14.88
N ARG A 87 4.93 -22.47 16.03
CA ARG A 87 5.37 -21.56 17.07
C ARG A 87 6.79 -21.91 17.50
N LEU A 88 7.68 -20.93 17.54
CA LEU A 88 9.06 -21.13 17.96
C LEU A 88 9.50 -19.92 18.79
N GLU A 89 9.86 -20.16 20.04
CA GLU A 89 10.47 -19.15 20.89
C GLU A 89 11.96 -19.05 20.58
N LEU A 90 12.44 -17.83 20.37
CA LEU A 90 13.80 -17.52 19.92
C LEU A 90 14.46 -16.54 20.89
N PRO A 91 15.79 -16.54 21.01
CA PRO A 91 16.49 -15.54 21.82
C PRO A 91 16.23 -14.12 21.27
N GLU A 92 16.24 -13.14 22.16
CA GLU A 92 16.10 -11.73 21.81
C GLU A 92 17.15 -11.31 20.75
N GLY A 93 16.72 -10.61 19.71
CA GLY A 93 17.59 -10.18 18.60
C GLY A 93 17.95 -11.27 17.60
N TYR A 94 17.22 -12.38 17.60
CA TYR A 94 17.41 -13.44 16.61
C TYR A 94 17.16 -12.94 15.18
N PHE A 95 16.10 -12.17 14.99
CA PHE A 95 15.81 -11.51 13.72
C PHE A 95 16.45 -10.12 13.68
N ILE A 96 17.24 -9.87 12.64
CA ILE A 96 17.80 -8.54 12.40
C ILE A 96 16.69 -7.66 11.81
N ARG A 97 16.16 -6.75 12.61
CA ARG A 97 15.22 -5.74 12.11
C ARG A 97 15.94 -4.79 11.16
N LYS A 98 15.36 -4.54 10.00
CA LYS A 98 15.80 -3.43 9.15
C LYS A 98 15.68 -2.14 9.99
N SER A 99 16.80 -1.49 10.25
CA SER A 99 16.80 -0.21 10.98
C SER A 99 15.99 0.83 10.19
N VAL A 100 15.21 1.64 10.90
CA VAL A 100 14.45 2.75 10.30
C VAL A 100 15.36 3.70 9.52
N SER A 101 16.66 3.77 9.87
CA SER A 101 17.64 4.58 9.15
C SER A 101 17.87 4.10 7.70
N SER A 102 17.76 2.80 7.44
CA SER A 102 17.85 2.30 6.05
C SER A 102 16.62 2.65 5.22
N SER A 103 15.45 2.72 5.86
CA SER A 103 14.21 3.16 5.19
C SER A 103 14.25 4.64 4.79
N LEU A 104 14.95 5.49 5.55
CA LEU A 104 15.12 6.91 5.18
C LEU A 104 15.99 7.08 3.93
N LEU A 105 16.99 6.20 3.74
CA LEU A 105 17.81 6.18 2.53
C LEU A 105 17.01 5.67 1.31
N GLU A 106 16.01 4.83 1.52
CA GLU A 106 15.11 4.37 0.44
C GLU A 106 14.11 5.44 0.01
N CYS A 107 13.89 6.49 0.80
CA CYS A 107 12.96 7.59 0.49
C CYS A 107 13.55 8.64 -0.47
N TRP A 108 14.83 8.52 -0.88
CA TRP A 108 15.50 9.53 -1.72
C TRP A 108 14.78 9.76 -3.07
N TYR A 109 14.13 8.76 -3.65
CA TYR A 109 13.39 8.92 -4.91
C TYR A 109 12.08 9.72 -4.76
N TYR A 110 11.56 9.92 -3.54
CA TYR A 110 10.46 10.87 -3.30
C TYR A 110 10.91 12.33 -3.37
N ILE A 111 12.22 12.60 -3.25
CA ILE A 111 12.79 13.95 -3.38
C ILE A 111 12.59 14.47 -4.81
N ILE A 112 12.70 13.60 -5.82
CA ILE A 112 12.57 13.98 -7.24
C ILE A 112 11.21 14.63 -7.54
N PRO A 113 10.06 14.03 -7.23
CA PRO A 113 8.76 14.66 -7.48
C PRO A 113 8.55 15.93 -6.64
N ILE A 114 9.06 15.98 -5.40
CA ILE A 114 8.96 17.19 -4.56
C ILE A 114 9.75 18.34 -5.20
N LEU A 115 10.96 18.07 -5.66
CA LEU A 115 11.77 19.06 -6.39
C LEU A 115 11.09 19.51 -7.68
N GLY A 116 10.46 18.59 -8.41
CA GLY A 116 9.66 18.90 -9.60
C GLY A 116 8.51 19.86 -9.32
N VAL A 117 7.76 19.64 -8.24
CA VAL A 117 6.67 20.54 -7.83
C VAL A 117 7.21 21.94 -7.45
N ILE A 118 8.33 22.00 -6.72
CA ILE A 118 8.95 23.29 -6.35
C ILE A 118 9.39 24.07 -7.59
N VAL A 119 10.06 23.39 -8.53
CA VAL A 119 10.50 24.01 -9.80
C VAL A 119 9.29 24.50 -10.61
N ALA A 120 8.26 23.67 -10.75
CA ALA A 120 7.03 24.04 -11.46
C ALA A 120 6.36 25.28 -10.80
N TYR A 121 6.30 25.31 -9.47
CA TYR A 121 5.77 26.48 -8.75
C TYR A 121 6.57 27.76 -8.98
N VAL A 122 7.90 27.66 -8.96
CA VAL A 122 8.78 28.82 -9.22
C VAL A 122 8.63 29.32 -10.66
N VAL A 123 8.59 28.40 -11.64
CA VAL A 123 8.38 28.73 -13.05
C VAL A 123 7.01 29.38 -13.26
N TRP A 124 5.96 28.80 -12.67
CA TRP A 124 4.62 29.38 -12.73
C TRP A 124 4.56 30.77 -12.11
N LYS A 125 5.17 30.97 -10.94
CA LYS A 125 5.20 32.28 -10.28
C LYS A 125 5.95 33.35 -11.09
N LYS A 126 7.00 32.94 -11.84
CA LYS A 126 7.85 33.86 -12.59
C LYS A 126 7.32 34.13 -14.01
N TYR A 127 6.74 33.13 -14.66
CA TYR A 127 6.38 33.23 -16.07
C TYR A 127 4.88 32.94 -16.34
N GLY A 128 4.15 32.37 -15.39
CA GLY A 128 2.78 31.92 -15.59
C GLY A 128 1.71 32.82 -14.99
N LYS A 129 2.10 34.01 -14.49
CA LYS A 129 1.08 35.01 -14.12
C LYS A 129 0.70 35.77 -15.38
N ASP A 130 -0.55 35.57 -15.80
CA ASP A 130 -1.15 36.40 -16.82
C ASP A 130 -1.16 37.87 -16.38
N ASP A 131 -0.88 38.78 -17.30
CA ASP A 131 -1.03 40.18 -17.06
C ASP A 131 -2.50 40.47 -16.70
N GLN A 132 -2.69 41.40 -15.77
CA GLN A 132 -4.06 41.80 -15.42
C GLN A 132 -4.70 42.43 -16.65
N VAL A 133 -5.77 41.78 -17.12
CA VAL A 133 -6.62 42.35 -18.14
C VAL A 133 -7.25 43.61 -17.56
N VAL A 134 -6.79 44.78 -18.01
CA VAL A 134 -7.41 46.05 -17.66
C VAL A 134 -8.71 46.13 -18.47
N ASP A 135 -9.85 46.04 -17.81
CA ASP A 135 -11.15 46.27 -18.43
C ASP A 135 -11.24 47.71 -18.89
N VAL A 136 -10.89 47.95 -20.15
CA VAL A 136 -11.05 49.25 -20.77
C VAL A 136 -12.50 49.34 -21.26
N VAL A 137 -13.28 50.21 -20.66
CA VAL A 137 -14.61 50.50 -21.15
C VAL A 137 -14.51 51.35 -22.41
N SER A 138 -14.69 50.72 -23.55
CA SER A 138 -14.77 51.39 -24.83
C SER A 138 -16.25 51.65 -25.17
N PHE A 139 -16.58 52.86 -25.50
CA PHE A 139 -17.92 53.26 -25.98
C PHE A 139 -18.15 52.91 -27.43
N TYR A 140 -17.12 52.51 -28.14
CA TYR A 140 -17.23 52.10 -29.52
C TYR A 140 -16.95 50.60 -29.64
N PRO A 141 -17.70 49.88 -30.48
CA PRO A 141 -17.42 48.47 -30.77
C PRO A 141 -16.07 48.33 -31.46
N PRO A 142 -15.37 47.20 -31.28
CA PRO A 142 -14.17 46.89 -32.06
C PRO A 142 -14.38 47.05 -33.57
N GLU A 143 -13.29 47.35 -34.30
CA GLU A 143 -13.36 47.52 -35.76
C GLU A 143 -14.04 46.31 -36.42
N ASN A 144 -14.99 46.59 -37.31
CA ASN A 144 -15.83 45.63 -38.03
C ASN A 144 -16.80 44.77 -37.20
N MET A 145 -17.11 45.16 -35.94
CA MET A 145 -18.12 44.53 -35.10
C MET A 145 -19.29 45.49 -34.86
N ASN A 146 -20.52 44.98 -34.97
CA ASN A 146 -21.71 45.68 -34.55
C ASN A 146 -22.14 45.26 -33.13
N SER A 147 -23.15 45.91 -32.56
CA SER A 147 -23.60 45.64 -31.20
C SER A 147 -24.08 44.18 -30.99
N LEU A 148 -24.62 43.55 -32.02
CA LEU A 148 -25.03 42.15 -31.99
C LEU A 148 -23.82 41.21 -31.95
N ASP A 149 -22.79 41.50 -32.74
CA ASP A 149 -21.54 40.69 -32.73
C ASP A 149 -20.86 40.76 -31.40
N VAL A 150 -20.81 41.93 -30.77
CA VAL A 150 -20.24 42.12 -29.41
C VAL A 150 -21.05 41.37 -28.37
N ALA A 151 -22.41 41.46 -28.43
CA ALA A 151 -23.29 40.74 -27.52
C ALA A 151 -23.15 39.23 -27.67
N PHE A 152 -23.02 38.72 -28.88
CA PHE A 152 -22.83 37.30 -29.14
C PHE A 152 -21.45 36.82 -28.67
N ALA A 153 -20.39 37.56 -28.90
CA ALA A 153 -19.04 37.23 -28.45
C ALA A 153 -18.95 37.19 -26.91
N LYS A 154 -19.66 38.08 -26.22
CA LYS A 154 -19.64 38.17 -24.75
C LYS A 154 -20.56 37.16 -24.04
N LYS A 155 -21.72 36.88 -24.57
CA LYS A 155 -22.79 36.11 -23.91
C LYS A 155 -23.07 34.76 -24.60
N GLY A 156 -22.56 34.53 -25.77
CA GLY A 156 -22.87 33.33 -26.57
C GLY A 156 -24.29 33.30 -27.13
N SER A 157 -25.09 34.36 -26.91
CA SER A 157 -26.50 34.50 -27.39
C SER A 157 -26.84 35.95 -27.54
N THR A 158 -27.81 36.27 -28.41
CA THR A 158 -28.32 37.62 -28.62
C THR A 158 -29.75 37.74 -28.09
N ASN A 159 -30.09 38.86 -27.46
CA ASN A 159 -31.42 39.17 -26.97
C ASN A 159 -32.06 40.30 -27.79
N SER A 160 -33.39 40.45 -27.66
CA SER A 160 -34.16 41.53 -28.31
C SER A 160 -33.61 42.94 -28.03
N ASN A 161 -33.08 43.16 -26.85
CA ASN A 161 -32.46 44.44 -26.46
C ASN A 161 -31.14 44.71 -27.20
N ASP A 162 -30.39 43.66 -27.57
CA ASP A 162 -29.15 43.79 -28.36
C ASP A 162 -29.46 44.16 -29.80
N VAL A 163 -30.64 43.75 -30.34
CA VAL A 163 -31.14 44.14 -31.66
C VAL A 163 -31.58 45.63 -31.68
N VAL A 164 -32.22 46.10 -30.63
CA VAL A 164 -32.63 47.50 -30.50
C VAL A 164 -31.43 48.44 -30.49
N SER A 165 -30.34 48.06 -29.95
CA SER A 165 -29.09 48.83 -29.92
C SER A 165 -28.43 49.06 -31.28
N LEU A 166 -28.89 48.35 -32.35
CA LEU A 166 -28.48 48.58 -33.71
C LEU A 166 -29.22 49.77 -34.37
N LEU A 167 -30.35 50.16 -33.81
CA LEU A 167 -31.25 51.17 -34.41
C LEU A 167 -31.05 52.57 -33.86
N VAL A 168 -30.09 52.71 -32.91
CA VAL A 168 -29.72 53.98 -32.28
C VAL A 168 -28.31 54.37 -32.75
#